data_3ded237d99196ce4d0bc53722ebcae5c
#
_entry.id   3ded237d99196ce4d0bc53722ebcae5c
#
_cell.length_a   1.000
_cell.length_b   1.000
_cell.length_c   1.000
_cell.angle_alpha   90.00
_cell.angle_beta   90.00
_cell.angle_gamma   90.00
#
_symmetry.space_group_name_H-M   'P 1'
#
loop_
_entity.id
_entity.type
_entity.pdbx_description
1 polymer ?
#
loop_
_entity_poly.entity_id
_entity_poly.type
_entity_poly.pdbx_seq_one_letter_code
_entity_poly.pdbx_strand_id
1 'polypeptide(L)'
;NDKEGIKTAHTATFLNYKSFILPDLRLSYGDDLRSFQVEIYELIEALHGYFNSDGNKVLISPLRTLLMPLPKEEFFPTIEIEFASTIKIRELKEKLYHWGYNFVDIVTQKGEVSIRGDIIDIYPLGGYKSYRISL
;
A
#
# COMPACT_ATOMS: atom_id res chain seq x y z
N ASN A 1 14.91 -14.32 -8.17
CA ASN A 1 14.32 -14.79 -9.43
C ASN A 1 12.80 -14.85 -9.25
N ASP A 2 12.05 -14.03 -10.01
CA ASP A 2 10.58 -13.86 -9.84
C ASP A 2 9.84 -15.19 -9.93
N LYS A 3 10.31 -16.11 -10.78
CA LYS A 3 9.72 -17.45 -10.92
C LYS A 3 9.83 -18.29 -9.65
N GLU A 4 10.93 -18.18 -8.91
CA GLU A 4 11.10 -18.88 -7.64
C GLU A 4 10.23 -18.28 -6.55
N GLY A 5 10.13 -16.95 -6.50
CA GLY A 5 9.23 -16.25 -5.60
C GLY A 5 7.76 -16.67 -5.79
N ILE A 6 7.29 -16.69 -7.03
CA ILE A 6 5.94 -17.13 -7.36
C ILE A 6 5.72 -18.60 -6.99
N LYS A 7 6.68 -19.49 -7.29
CA LYS A 7 6.58 -20.91 -6.92
C LYS A 7 6.52 -21.08 -5.40
N THR A 8 7.32 -20.34 -4.66
CA THR A 8 7.32 -20.36 -3.19
C THR A 8 5.98 -19.87 -2.64
N ALA A 9 5.41 -18.80 -3.24
CA ALA A 9 4.11 -18.29 -2.85
C ALA A 9 3.00 -19.32 -3.07
N HIS A 10 2.99 -20.01 -4.22
CA HIS A 10 2.05 -21.11 -4.46
C HIS A 10 2.16 -22.23 -3.42
N THR A 11 3.38 -22.63 -3.07
CA THR A 11 3.59 -23.62 -2.03
C THR A 11 3.10 -23.15 -0.67
N ALA A 12 3.36 -21.88 -0.31
CA ALA A 12 2.89 -21.30 0.93
C ALA A 12 1.35 -21.26 1.00
N THR A 13 0.71 -20.89 -0.10
CA THR A 13 -0.78 -20.89 -0.21
C THR A 13 -1.34 -22.29 -0.03
N PHE A 14 -0.71 -23.32 -0.62
CA PHE A 14 -1.09 -24.72 -0.40
C PHE A 14 -1.00 -25.15 1.06
N LEU A 15 -0.03 -24.60 1.81
CA LEU A 15 0.15 -24.82 3.23
C LEU A 15 -0.70 -23.89 4.12
N ASN A 16 -1.68 -23.22 3.54
CA ASN A 16 -2.58 -22.28 4.23
C ASN A 16 -1.87 -21.05 4.85
N TYR A 17 -0.79 -20.58 4.19
CA TYR A 17 -0.17 -19.30 4.50
C TYR A 17 -0.64 -18.22 3.53
N LYS A 18 -0.86 -17.02 4.04
CA LYS A 18 -0.96 -15.82 3.19
C LYS A 18 0.44 -15.42 2.75
N SER A 19 0.67 -15.29 1.45
CA SER A 19 1.99 -14.95 0.90
C SER A 19 2.00 -13.55 0.32
N PHE A 20 3.05 -12.80 0.66
CA PHE A 20 3.32 -11.45 0.17
C PHE A 20 4.69 -11.43 -0.49
N ILE A 21 4.76 -10.95 -1.73
CA ILE A 21 5.99 -10.96 -2.53
C ILE A 21 6.46 -9.52 -2.69
N LEU A 22 7.69 -9.25 -2.27
CA LEU A 22 8.34 -7.97 -2.52
C LEU A 22 8.96 -7.94 -3.93
N PRO A 23 8.89 -6.82 -4.64
CA PRO A 23 9.54 -6.66 -5.94
C PRO A 23 11.06 -6.65 -5.84
N ASP A 24 11.76 -6.93 -6.95
CA ASP A 24 13.23 -6.77 -7.05
C ASP A 24 13.56 -5.27 -7.23
N LEU A 25 13.66 -4.57 -6.12
CA LEU A 25 13.93 -3.15 -6.11
C LEU A 25 15.43 -2.89 -6.40
N ARG A 26 15.72 -2.27 -7.55
CA ARG A 26 17.09 -2.03 -8.05
C ARG A 26 17.54 -0.60 -7.84
N LEU A 27 17.17 0.00 -6.72
CA LEU A 27 17.55 1.36 -6.37
C LEU A 27 19.03 1.44 -6.01
N SER A 28 19.68 2.50 -6.48
CA SER A 28 21.00 2.92 -6.07
C SER A 28 20.97 4.30 -5.41
N TYR A 29 21.99 4.63 -4.65
CA TYR A 29 22.08 5.95 -4.02
C TYR A 29 22.12 7.05 -5.09
N GLY A 30 21.22 8.02 -5.00
CA GLY A 30 21.10 9.13 -5.94
C GLY A 30 20.16 8.89 -7.12
N ASP A 31 19.53 7.73 -7.22
CA ASP A 31 18.53 7.47 -8.25
C ASP A 31 17.26 8.33 -8.05
N ASP A 32 16.63 8.72 -9.17
CA ASP A 32 15.33 9.38 -9.13
C ASP A 32 14.23 8.34 -8.81
N LEU A 33 13.66 8.43 -7.61
CA LEU A 33 12.60 7.52 -7.14
C LEU A 33 11.39 7.44 -8.06
N ARG A 34 11.13 8.49 -8.85
CA ARG A 34 10.02 8.51 -9.82
C ARG A 34 10.16 7.45 -10.90
N SER A 35 11.40 7.06 -11.23
CA SER A 35 11.68 6.00 -12.21
C SER A 35 11.32 4.59 -11.70
N PHE A 36 11.11 4.44 -10.39
CA PHE A 36 10.80 3.16 -9.72
C PHE A 36 9.43 3.19 -9.05
N GLN A 37 8.56 4.07 -9.51
CA GLN A 37 7.26 4.30 -8.88
C GLN A 37 6.40 3.02 -8.81
N VAL A 38 6.44 2.18 -9.84
CA VAL A 38 5.69 0.93 -9.89
C VAL A 38 6.19 -0.03 -8.83
N GLU A 39 7.50 -0.26 -8.78
CA GLU A 39 8.13 -1.18 -7.83
C GLU A 39 7.98 -0.68 -6.38
N ILE A 40 8.04 0.64 -6.17
CA ILE A 40 7.79 1.24 -4.85
C ILE A 40 6.34 1.01 -4.41
N TYR A 41 5.37 1.16 -5.31
CA TYR A 41 3.97 0.87 -5.00
C TYR A 41 3.73 -0.60 -4.70
N GLU A 42 4.32 -1.52 -5.47
CA GLU A 42 4.25 -2.95 -5.22
C GLU A 42 4.87 -3.32 -3.86
N LEU A 43 6.01 -2.70 -3.51
CA LEU A 43 6.65 -2.87 -2.22
C LEU A 43 5.73 -2.43 -1.06
N ILE A 44 5.16 -1.22 -1.17
CA ILE A 44 4.27 -0.65 -0.16
C ILE A 44 3.02 -1.52 -0.01
N GLU A 45 2.42 -1.96 -1.12
CA GLU A 45 1.23 -2.80 -1.12
C GLU A 45 1.49 -4.15 -0.44
N ALA A 46 2.61 -4.79 -0.78
CA ALA A 46 2.99 -6.08 -0.18
C ALA A 46 3.28 -5.96 1.32
N LEU A 47 4.01 -4.93 1.75
CA LEU A 47 4.29 -4.68 3.17
C LEU A 47 3.03 -4.31 3.95
N HIS A 48 2.17 -3.43 3.40
CA HIS A 48 0.88 -3.09 4.00
C HIS A 48 0.02 -4.34 4.20
N GLY A 49 -0.11 -5.17 3.16
CA GLY A 49 -0.84 -6.42 3.24
C GLY A 49 -0.26 -7.38 4.28
N TYR A 50 1.07 -7.49 4.34
CA TYR A 50 1.76 -8.33 5.33
C TYR A 50 1.52 -7.86 6.76
N PHE A 51 1.69 -6.58 7.06
CA PHE A 51 1.53 -6.05 8.41
C PHE A 51 0.07 -6.11 8.89
N ASN A 52 -0.89 -5.84 8.01
CA ASN A 52 -2.32 -5.81 8.34
C ASN A 52 -3.06 -7.15 8.14
N SER A 53 -2.34 -8.23 7.88
CA SER A 53 -2.95 -9.57 7.77
C SER A 53 -2.83 -10.34 9.07
N ASP A 54 -3.91 -11.01 9.46
CA ASP A 54 -3.93 -11.96 10.56
C ASP A 54 -3.63 -13.39 10.10
N GLY A 55 -3.23 -14.24 11.06
CA GLY A 55 -2.98 -15.66 10.84
C GLY A 55 -1.58 -15.97 10.30
N ASN A 56 -1.44 -17.15 9.70
CA ASN A 56 -0.15 -17.60 9.17
C ASN A 56 0.18 -16.81 7.90
N LYS A 57 1.31 -16.13 7.91
CA LYS A 57 1.77 -15.31 6.79
C LYS A 57 3.24 -15.46 6.52
N VAL A 58 3.64 -15.28 5.27
CA VAL A 58 5.03 -15.34 4.81
C VAL A 58 5.32 -14.16 3.89
N LEU A 59 6.46 -13.52 4.13
CA LEU A 59 7.01 -12.48 3.26
C LEU A 59 8.12 -13.11 2.41
N ILE A 60 8.00 -13.00 1.10
CA ILE A 60 8.95 -13.52 0.12
C ILE A 60 9.63 -12.31 -0.51
N SER A 61 10.95 -12.29 -0.46
CA SER A 61 11.72 -11.14 -0.93
C SER A 61 12.94 -11.57 -1.73
N PRO A 62 13.27 -10.87 -2.82
CA PRO A 62 14.61 -10.91 -3.38
C PRO A 62 15.64 -10.46 -2.34
N LEU A 63 16.80 -11.13 -2.31
CA LEU A 63 17.85 -10.81 -1.33
C LEU A 63 18.27 -9.34 -1.38
N ARG A 64 18.32 -8.76 -2.59
CA ARG A 64 18.68 -7.35 -2.76
C ARG A 64 17.71 -6.42 -2.04
N THR A 65 16.41 -6.62 -2.21
CA THR A 65 15.37 -5.83 -1.55
C THR A 65 15.42 -6.00 -0.04
N LEU A 66 15.68 -7.22 0.45
CA LEU A 66 15.78 -7.49 1.89
C LEU A 66 16.99 -6.80 2.55
N LEU A 67 18.06 -6.54 1.80
CA LEU A 67 19.24 -5.83 2.29
C LEU A 67 19.08 -4.31 2.33
N MET A 68 17.98 -3.78 1.79
CA MET A 68 17.65 -2.36 1.86
C MET A 68 16.92 -2.03 3.16
N PRO A 69 17.00 -0.77 3.63
CA PRO A 69 16.15 -0.30 4.73
C PRO A 69 14.68 -0.33 4.30
N LEU A 70 13.91 -1.31 4.79
CA LEU A 70 12.48 -1.41 4.53
C LEU A 70 11.69 -0.57 5.54
N PRO A 71 10.55 0.01 5.14
CA PRO A 71 9.66 0.70 6.05
C PRO A 71 9.17 -0.27 7.14
N LYS A 72 9.13 0.22 8.39
CA LYS A 72 8.59 -0.54 9.52
C LYS A 72 7.06 -0.45 9.54
N GLU A 73 6.42 -1.36 10.29
CA GLU A 73 4.96 -1.40 10.48
C GLU A 73 4.37 -0.04 10.89
N GLU A 74 5.06 0.71 11.74
CA GLU A 74 4.63 2.04 12.21
C GLU A 74 4.43 3.08 11.09
N PHE A 75 5.01 2.84 9.89
CA PHE A 75 4.85 3.69 8.72
C PHE A 75 3.63 3.34 7.85
N PHE A 76 2.84 2.33 8.25
CA PHE A 76 1.62 1.91 7.58
C PHE A 76 0.36 2.17 8.43
N PRO A 77 0.13 3.42 8.87
CA PRO A 77 -1.04 3.74 9.66
C PRO A 77 -2.31 3.53 8.82
N THR A 78 -3.35 3.01 9.47
CA THR A 78 -4.66 2.80 8.86
C THR A 78 -5.69 3.74 9.47
N ILE A 79 -6.72 4.06 8.69
CA ILE A 79 -7.94 4.69 9.18
C ILE A 79 -9.07 3.70 8.94
N GLU A 80 -9.74 3.30 9.99
CA GLU A 80 -10.96 2.54 9.90
C GLU A 80 -12.15 3.51 9.83
N ILE A 81 -13.00 3.32 8.82
CA ILE A 81 -14.20 4.12 8.61
C ILE A 81 -15.38 3.17 8.65
N GLU A 82 -16.17 3.27 9.71
CA GLU A 82 -17.36 2.46 9.90
C GLU A 82 -18.59 3.17 9.34
N PHE A 83 -19.60 2.39 8.97
CA PHE A 83 -20.90 2.92 8.56
C PHE A 83 -21.54 3.73 9.70
N ALA A 84 -22.10 4.89 9.39
CA ALA A 84 -22.67 5.84 10.35
C ALA A 84 -21.67 6.47 11.34
N SER A 85 -20.36 6.33 11.14
CA SER A 85 -19.36 7.07 11.91
C SER A 85 -19.30 8.54 11.49
N THR A 86 -18.97 9.42 12.43
CA THR A 86 -18.78 10.85 12.14
C THR A 86 -17.33 11.10 11.72
N ILE A 87 -17.13 11.53 10.47
CA ILE A 87 -15.81 11.86 9.94
C ILE A 87 -15.62 13.37 9.96
N LYS A 88 -14.58 13.83 10.64
CA LYS A 88 -14.16 15.22 10.57
C LYS A 88 -13.29 15.42 9.33
N ILE A 89 -13.88 15.95 8.26
CA ILE A 89 -13.23 16.14 6.95
C ILE A 89 -11.89 16.87 7.07
N ARG A 90 -11.80 17.89 7.93
CA ARG A 90 -10.56 18.64 8.14
C ARG A 90 -9.43 17.75 8.66
N GLU A 91 -9.69 16.97 9.70
CA GLU A 91 -8.70 16.06 10.30
C GLU A 91 -8.28 14.98 9.30
N LEU A 92 -9.25 14.46 8.52
CA LEU A 92 -8.97 13.49 7.47
C LEU A 92 -8.08 14.09 6.37
N LYS A 93 -8.37 15.31 5.90
CA LYS A 93 -7.53 16.01 4.92
C LYS A 93 -6.10 16.18 5.41
N GLU A 94 -5.91 16.63 6.65
CA GLU A 94 -4.60 16.81 7.26
C GLU A 94 -3.83 15.48 7.32
N LYS A 95 -4.47 14.39 7.73
CA LYS A 95 -3.86 13.05 7.74
C LYS A 95 -3.47 12.58 6.34
N LEU A 96 -4.38 12.67 5.37
CA LEU A 96 -4.10 12.25 3.99
C LEU A 96 -2.98 13.06 3.35
N TYR A 97 -2.92 14.35 3.64
CA TYR A 97 -1.82 15.21 3.19
C TYR A 97 -0.47 14.75 3.78
N HIS A 98 -0.43 14.48 5.08
CA HIS A 98 0.79 13.96 5.74
C HIS A 98 1.20 12.58 5.24
N TRP A 99 0.25 11.77 4.76
CA TRP A 99 0.51 10.46 4.16
C TRP A 99 0.89 10.53 2.68
N GLY A 100 1.04 11.74 2.14
CA GLY A 100 1.51 11.96 0.78
C GLY A 100 0.45 11.72 -0.30
N TYR A 101 -0.85 11.76 0.05
CA TYR A 101 -1.91 11.70 -0.96
C TYR A 101 -1.96 12.96 -1.81
N ASN A 102 -2.12 12.78 -3.12
CA ASN A 102 -2.35 13.86 -4.06
C ASN A 102 -3.84 14.23 -4.10
N PHE A 103 -4.14 15.51 -3.84
CA PHE A 103 -5.50 16.02 -3.95
C PHE A 103 -5.78 16.41 -5.39
N VAL A 104 -6.76 15.74 -6.01
CA VAL A 104 -7.12 15.87 -7.43
C VAL A 104 -8.62 16.07 -7.60
N ASP A 105 -9.05 16.55 -8.77
CA ASP A 105 -10.49 16.68 -9.08
C ASP A 105 -11.12 15.31 -9.38
N ILE A 106 -10.38 14.41 -10.05
CA ILE A 106 -10.83 13.07 -10.42
C ILE A 106 -9.74 12.07 -10.03
N VAL A 107 -10.12 11.08 -9.24
CA VAL A 107 -9.23 10.00 -8.79
C VAL A 107 -9.08 8.96 -9.90
N THR A 108 -7.86 8.73 -10.36
CA THR A 108 -7.52 7.81 -11.45
C THR A 108 -6.50 6.75 -11.05
N GLN A 109 -5.64 7.06 -10.08
CA GLN A 109 -4.53 6.17 -9.68
C GLN A 109 -4.33 6.12 -8.16
N LYS A 110 -3.54 5.14 -7.72
CA LYS A 110 -3.21 4.94 -6.30
C LYS A 110 -2.55 6.20 -5.71
N GLY A 111 -2.92 6.53 -4.47
CA GLY A 111 -2.41 7.71 -3.77
C GLY A 111 -3.13 9.01 -4.12
N GLU A 112 -4.23 8.95 -4.87
CA GLU A 112 -5.06 10.11 -5.16
C GLU A 112 -6.31 10.15 -4.29
N VAL A 113 -6.74 11.38 -3.98
CA VAL A 113 -7.97 11.66 -3.24
C VAL A 113 -8.66 12.90 -3.81
N SER A 114 -9.98 12.84 -3.91
CA SER A 114 -10.86 13.97 -4.25
C SER A 114 -11.89 14.14 -3.15
N ILE A 115 -12.07 15.37 -2.66
CA ILE A 115 -13.06 15.69 -1.63
C ILE A 115 -13.93 16.82 -2.13
N ARG A 116 -15.20 16.51 -2.39
CA ARG A 116 -16.20 17.42 -2.96
C ARG A 116 -17.48 17.40 -2.11
N GLY A 117 -17.63 18.42 -1.25
CA GLY A 117 -18.74 18.42 -0.28
C GLY A 117 -18.68 17.20 0.62
N ASP A 118 -19.74 16.42 0.62
CA ASP A 118 -19.91 15.21 1.43
C ASP A 118 -19.42 13.92 0.73
N ILE A 119 -18.75 14.05 -0.42
CA ILE A 119 -18.23 12.92 -1.19
C ILE A 119 -16.70 12.92 -1.14
N ILE A 120 -16.15 11.78 -0.75
CA ILE A 120 -14.71 11.51 -0.76
C ILE A 120 -14.46 10.35 -1.72
N ASP A 121 -13.73 10.60 -2.79
CA ASP A 121 -13.19 9.58 -3.67
C ASP A 121 -11.71 9.38 -3.31
N ILE A 122 -11.30 8.16 -3.02
CA ILE A 122 -9.93 7.85 -2.64
C ILE A 122 -9.47 6.54 -3.28
N TYR A 123 -8.22 6.53 -3.78
CA TYR A 123 -7.55 5.31 -4.19
C TYR A 123 -6.38 5.05 -3.24
N PRO A 124 -6.56 4.16 -2.23
CA PRO A 124 -5.52 3.88 -1.24
C PRO A 124 -4.25 3.34 -1.88
N LEU A 125 -3.09 3.68 -1.34
CA LEU A 125 -1.78 3.16 -1.79
C LEU A 125 -1.70 1.63 -1.67
N GLY A 126 -2.22 1.07 -0.57
CA GLY A 126 -2.30 -0.38 -0.35
C GLY A 126 -3.59 -1.02 -0.85
N GLY A 127 -4.43 -0.29 -1.60
CA GLY A 127 -5.73 -0.77 -2.07
C GLY A 127 -5.71 -1.31 -3.49
N TYR A 128 -6.63 -2.24 -3.79
CA TYR A 128 -6.80 -2.80 -5.14
C TYR A 128 -7.78 -2.00 -6.01
N LYS A 129 -8.53 -1.07 -5.42
CA LYS A 129 -9.54 -0.26 -6.10
C LYS A 129 -9.72 1.08 -5.43
N SER A 130 -10.34 2.01 -6.14
CA SER A 130 -10.82 3.26 -5.56
C SER A 130 -12.10 3.03 -4.77
N TYR A 131 -12.31 3.87 -3.77
CA TYR A 131 -13.50 3.86 -2.92
C TYR A 131 -14.17 5.23 -2.97
N ARG A 132 -15.51 5.21 -2.94
CA ARG A 132 -16.32 6.41 -2.72
C ARG A 132 -17.00 6.32 -1.36
N ILE A 133 -16.80 7.34 -0.56
CA ILE A 133 -17.41 7.50 0.75
C ILE A 133 -18.38 8.68 0.63
N SER A 134 -19.64 8.47 1.01
CA SER A 134 -20.65 9.51 1.15
C SER A 134 -20.91 9.72 2.63
N LEU A 135 -20.79 10.95 3.08
CA LEU A 135 -20.97 11.35 4.47
C LEU A 135 -22.40 11.78 4.76
#